data_cce3fc23f98de41c8983366086f10fdd
#
_entry.id   cce3fc23f98de41c8983366086f10fdd
#
_cell.length_a   1.000
_cell.length_b   1.000
_cell.length_c   1.000
_cell.angle_alpha   90.00
_cell.angle_beta   90.00
_cell.angle_gamma   90.00
#
_symmetry.space_group_name_H-M   'P 1'
#
loop_
_entity.id
_entity.type
_entity.pdbx_description
1 polymer ?
#
loop_
_entity_poly.entity_id
_entity_poly.type
_entity_poly.pdbx_seq_one_letter_code
_entity_poly.pdbx_strand_id
1 'polypeptide(L)'
;MDAVGFLLQKTSLTLAIVVGLTLWRLTRERKIRRLDRGLYDYPRIHKKLGTLAPNPDDVASALAAKTGSRIQIPGQRAAKLLGLSQQVPAQLVYLTDGPPQKISIGSQKIVLRPARPSKFPSAGTPAGLALQAILAMGPNADKDFIVRQLKSALRPVDRQQLGKLIKHTPAWSHKIIQMIERS
;
A
#
# COMPACT_ATOMS: atom_id res chain seq x y z
N MET A 1 1.82 -38.39 23.67
CA MET A 1 2.51 -37.08 23.42
C MET A 1 3.79 -37.43 22.71
N ASP A 2 3.82 -37.24 21.40
CA ASP A 2 4.89 -37.77 20.56
C ASP A 2 6.15 -36.91 20.66
N ALA A 3 7.30 -37.58 20.82
CA ALA A 3 8.63 -36.96 20.91
C ALA A 3 8.92 -36.01 19.75
N VAL A 4 8.32 -36.25 18.59
CA VAL A 4 8.43 -35.41 17.39
C VAL A 4 7.73 -34.05 17.59
N GLY A 5 6.55 -34.01 18.22
CA GLY A 5 5.85 -32.76 18.53
C GLY A 5 6.62 -31.89 19.52
N PHE A 6 7.28 -32.49 20.49
CA PHE A 6 8.11 -31.79 21.49
C PHE A 6 9.41 -31.23 20.87
N LEU A 7 10.03 -31.93 19.92
CA LEU A 7 11.22 -31.47 19.19
C LEU A 7 10.88 -30.30 18.26
N LEU A 8 9.77 -30.38 17.52
CA LEU A 8 9.31 -29.29 16.65
C LEU A 8 8.97 -28.01 17.44
N GLN A 9 8.41 -28.14 18.63
CA GLN A 9 8.08 -27.00 19.49
C GLN A 9 9.34 -26.34 20.07
N LYS A 10 10.36 -27.12 20.43
CA LYS A 10 11.66 -26.59 20.89
C LYS A 10 12.43 -25.88 19.79
N THR A 11 12.49 -26.43 18.57
CA THR A 11 13.17 -25.80 17.44
C THR A 11 12.51 -24.47 17.05
N SER A 12 11.18 -24.38 17.08
CA SER A 12 10.44 -23.14 16.84
C SER A 12 10.76 -22.06 17.88
N LEU A 13 10.82 -22.42 19.16
CA LEU A 13 11.13 -21.48 20.24
C LEU A 13 12.59 -20.99 20.17
N THR A 14 13.54 -21.88 19.90
CA THR A 14 14.96 -21.52 19.74
C THR A 14 15.16 -20.58 18.57
N LEU A 15 14.51 -20.85 17.42
CA LEU A 15 14.56 -19.99 16.25
C LEU A 15 13.98 -18.59 16.55
N ALA A 16 12.86 -18.52 17.26
CA ALA A 16 12.23 -17.25 17.65
C ALA A 16 13.16 -16.42 18.56
N ILE A 17 13.86 -17.06 19.50
CA ILE A 17 14.83 -16.39 20.39
C ILE A 17 16.01 -15.84 19.58
N VAL A 18 16.59 -16.65 18.70
CA VAL A 18 17.74 -16.24 17.86
C VAL A 18 17.36 -15.07 16.97
N VAL A 19 16.21 -15.14 16.30
CA VAL A 19 15.71 -14.03 15.47
C VAL A 19 15.48 -12.78 16.31
N GLY A 20 14.88 -12.92 17.50
CA GLY A 20 14.63 -11.80 18.42
C GLY A 20 15.92 -11.11 18.85
N LEU A 21 16.94 -11.87 19.25
CA LEU A 21 18.26 -11.35 19.64
C LEU A 21 18.97 -10.67 18.47
N THR A 22 18.90 -11.25 17.27
CA THR A 22 19.49 -10.66 16.07
C THR A 22 18.82 -9.32 15.72
N LEU A 23 17.50 -9.24 15.73
CA LEU A 23 16.76 -8.00 15.49
C LEU A 23 17.05 -6.95 16.57
N TRP A 24 17.16 -7.35 17.83
CA TRP A 24 17.54 -6.46 18.92
C TRP A 24 18.94 -5.87 18.70
N ARG A 25 19.93 -6.71 18.35
CA ARG A 25 21.30 -6.29 18.06
C ARG A 25 21.35 -5.29 16.89
N LEU A 26 20.68 -5.65 15.77
CA LEU A 26 20.64 -4.77 14.59
C LEU A 26 19.96 -3.42 14.88
N THR A 27 18.96 -3.41 15.76
CA THR A 27 18.31 -2.17 16.21
C THR A 27 19.25 -1.33 17.06
N ARG A 28 20.00 -1.96 17.98
CA ARG A 28 21.00 -1.29 18.82
C ARG A 28 22.15 -0.71 17.99
N GLU A 29 22.57 -1.41 16.94
CA GLU A 29 23.57 -0.95 15.96
C GLU A 29 23.03 0.10 14.99
N ARG A 30 21.76 0.50 15.11
CA ARG A 30 21.06 1.45 14.22
C ARG A 30 21.02 1.03 12.74
N LYS A 31 21.25 -0.27 12.45
CA LYS A 31 21.15 -0.84 11.11
C LYS A 31 19.70 -0.99 10.65
N ILE A 32 18.81 -1.26 11.60
CA ILE A 32 17.36 -1.25 11.39
C ILE A 32 16.70 -0.39 12.47
N ARG A 33 15.49 0.11 12.21
CA ARG A 33 14.66 0.75 13.23
C ARG A 33 13.37 -0.02 13.43
N ARG A 34 12.98 -0.19 14.65
CA ARG A 34 11.71 -0.80 15.00
C ARG A 34 10.60 0.25 14.88
N LEU A 35 9.59 -0.01 14.04
CA LEU A 35 8.44 0.87 13.87
C LEU A 35 7.29 0.46 14.80
N ASP A 36 7.10 -0.85 14.99
CA ASP A 36 6.07 -1.44 15.84
C ASP A 36 6.48 -2.88 16.23
N ARG A 37 5.65 -3.57 17.02
CA ARG A 37 5.85 -4.97 17.35
C ARG A 37 5.89 -5.82 16.08
N GLY A 38 7.05 -6.44 15.80
CA GLY A 38 7.28 -7.26 14.60
C GLY A 38 7.28 -6.48 13.27
N LEU A 39 7.46 -5.16 13.32
CA LEU A 39 7.60 -4.32 12.14
C LEU A 39 8.91 -3.53 12.23
N TYR A 40 9.78 -3.78 11.29
CA TYR A 40 11.10 -3.17 11.20
C TYR A 40 11.28 -2.51 9.83
N ASP A 41 12.08 -1.47 9.79
CA ASP A 41 12.45 -0.74 8.59
C ASP A 41 13.97 -0.70 8.45
N TYR A 42 14.45 -0.79 7.22
CA TYR A 42 15.84 -0.56 6.89
C TYR A 42 16.01 0.90 6.48
N PRO A 43 16.65 1.76 7.31
CA PRO A 43 16.70 3.20 7.07
C PRO A 43 17.47 3.51 5.79
N ARG A 44 16.88 4.29 4.89
CA ARG A 44 17.58 4.87 3.76
C ARG A 44 18.29 6.14 4.23
N ILE A 45 19.57 6.27 3.90
CA ILE A 45 20.36 7.42 4.26
C ILE A 45 20.55 8.29 3.02
N HIS A 46 20.14 9.55 3.11
CA HIS A 46 20.40 10.55 2.08
C HIS A 46 21.58 11.43 2.47
N LYS A 47 22.52 11.68 1.54
CA LYS A 47 23.77 12.41 1.84
C LYS A 47 23.57 13.79 2.49
N LYS A 48 22.51 14.52 2.09
CA LYS A 48 22.21 15.87 2.61
C LYS A 48 21.14 15.90 3.70
N LEU A 49 20.19 14.94 3.70
CA LEU A 49 19.01 14.95 4.60
C LEU A 49 19.14 13.96 5.76
N GLY A 50 20.23 13.17 5.80
CA GLY A 50 20.40 12.15 6.83
C GLY A 50 19.45 10.96 6.63
N THR A 51 19.00 10.37 7.72
CA THR A 51 18.11 9.21 7.72
C THR A 51 16.69 9.58 7.29
N LEU A 52 16.24 9.03 6.18
CA LEU A 52 14.90 9.29 5.64
C LEU A 52 13.82 8.57 6.46
N ALA A 53 12.62 9.15 6.49
CA ALA A 53 11.42 8.48 6.99
C ALA A 53 11.06 7.28 6.09
N PRO A 54 10.49 6.19 6.66
CA PRO A 54 10.00 5.08 5.85
C PRO A 54 8.87 5.53 4.94
N ASN A 55 8.75 4.86 3.78
CA ASN A 55 7.65 5.10 2.88
C ASN A 55 6.34 4.64 3.55
N PRO A 56 5.33 5.51 3.70
CA PRO A 56 4.08 5.15 4.35
C PRO A 56 3.31 4.02 3.65
N ASP A 57 3.43 3.90 2.32
CA ASP A 57 2.75 2.85 1.56
C ASP A 57 3.37 1.48 1.85
N ASP A 58 4.71 1.40 1.98
CA ASP A 58 5.42 0.18 2.35
C ASP A 58 5.04 -0.26 3.78
N VAL A 59 4.94 0.71 4.70
CA VAL A 59 4.54 0.45 6.09
C VAL A 59 3.09 -0.05 6.17
N ALA A 60 2.16 0.60 5.46
CA ALA A 60 0.77 0.17 5.41
C ALA A 60 0.62 -1.24 4.82
N SER A 61 1.39 -1.55 3.76
CA SER A 61 1.43 -2.88 3.14
C SER A 61 1.96 -3.94 4.11
N ALA A 62 3.04 -3.64 4.83
CA ALA A 62 3.62 -4.56 5.82
C ALA A 62 2.68 -4.78 7.02
N LEU A 63 1.95 -3.75 7.47
CA LEU A 63 0.93 -3.89 8.51
C LEU A 63 -0.20 -4.83 8.07
N ALA A 64 -0.70 -4.67 6.86
CA ALA A 64 -1.75 -5.54 6.32
C ALA A 64 -1.25 -6.98 6.13
N ALA A 65 -0.02 -7.16 5.65
CA ALA A 65 0.59 -8.47 5.46
C ALA A 65 0.70 -9.27 6.78
N LYS A 66 0.91 -8.61 7.93
CA LYS A 66 0.91 -9.28 9.25
C LYS A 66 -0.40 -10.00 9.57
N THR A 67 -1.50 -9.57 9.01
CA THR A 67 -2.85 -10.15 9.22
C THR A 67 -3.38 -10.86 7.98
N GLY A 68 -2.54 -11.06 6.94
CA GLY A 68 -2.96 -11.62 5.67
C GLY A 68 -3.99 -10.77 4.91
N SER A 69 -4.10 -9.49 5.26
CA SER A 69 -5.10 -8.59 4.72
C SER A 69 -4.61 -7.84 3.49
N ARG A 70 -5.54 -7.41 2.64
CA ARG A 70 -5.26 -6.52 1.51
C ARG A 70 -5.45 -5.07 1.94
N ILE A 71 -4.72 -4.17 1.28
CA ILE A 71 -4.95 -2.73 1.40
C ILE A 71 -5.28 -2.11 0.05
N GLN A 72 -6.05 -1.04 0.10
CA GLN A 72 -6.33 -0.17 -1.04
C GLN A 72 -5.90 1.25 -0.71
N ILE A 73 -5.06 1.82 -1.56
CA ILE A 73 -4.67 3.23 -1.47
C ILE A 73 -5.90 4.08 -1.80
N PRO A 74 -6.27 5.06 -0.96
CA PRO A 74 -7.43 5.92 -1.21
C PRO A 74 -7.23 6.79 -2.45
N GLY A 75 -8.34 7.16 -3.08
CA GLY A 75 -8.34 7.82 -4.38
C GLY A 75 -7.54 9.12 -4.44
N GLN A 76 -7.62 10.00 -3.44
CA GLN A 76 -6.84 11.25 -3.43
C GLN A 76 -5.32 10.98 -3.40
N ARG A 77 -4.88 9.98 -2.62
CA ARG A 77 -3.48 9.59 -2.62
C ARG A 77 -3.08 8.90 -3.92
N ALA A 78 -3.95 8.07 -4.47
CA ALA A 78 -3.75 7.44 -5.77
C ALA A 78 -3.60 8.48 -6.89
N ALA A 79 -4.45 9.51 -6.90
CA ALA A 79 -4.36 10.63 -7.84
C ALA A 79 -3.01 11.37 -7.72
N LYS A 80 -2.53 11.59 -6.50
CA LYS A 80 -1.21 12.19 -6.28
C LYS A 80 -0.08 11.30 -6.78
N LEU A 81 -0.10 10.01 -6.45
CA LEU A 81 0.94 9.04 -6.88
C LEU A 81 1.04 8.92 -8.40
N LEU A 82 -0.09 9.06 -9.09
CA LEU A 82 -0.17 9.02 -10.55
C LEU A 82 -0.05 10.39 -11.22
N GLY A 83 0.28 11.45 -10.47
CA GLY A 83 0.49 12.79 -11.01
C GLY A 83 -0.78 13.51 -11.47
N LEU A 84 -1.98 13.03 -11.08
CA LEU A 84 -3.27 13.65 -11.40
C LEU A 84 -3.64 14.78 -10.44
N SER A 85 -3.03 14.86 -9.27
CA SER A 85 -3.27 15.88 -8.26
C SER A 85 -1.99 16.18 -7.49
N GLN A 86 -1.84 17.44 -7.08
CA GLN A 86 -0.73 17.86 -6.19
C GLN A 86 -1.16 17.90 -4.71
N GLN A 87 -2.43 17.63 -4.42
CA GLN A 87 -2.93 17.68 -3.05
C GLN A 87 -2.29 16.59 -2.19
N VAL A 88 -1.85 17.00 -0.99
CA VAL A 88 -1.31 16.10 0.03
C VAL A 88 -2.40 15.84 1.06
N PRO A 89 -2.90 14.61 1.19
CA PRO A 89 -3.85 14.28 2.24
C PRO A 89 -3.26 14.55 3.62
N ALA A 90 -4.02 15.18 4.50
CA ALA A 90 -3.61 15.48 5.87
C ALA A 90 -3.40 14.19 6.72
N GLN A 91 -4.08 13.11 6.36
CA GLN A 91 -3.96 11.82 7.02
C GLN A 91 -3.68 10.72 6.00
N LEU A 92 -2.85 9.76 6.40
CA LEU A 92 -2.52 8.58 5.62
C LEU A 92 -3.50 7.44 5.99
N VAL A 93 -4.70 7.51 5.46
CA VAL A 93 -5.74 6.50 5.67
C VAL A 93 -5.73 5.53 4.50
N TYR A 94 -5.64 4.23 4.79
CA TYR A 94 -5.75 3.15 3.83
C TYR A 94 -6.99 2.32 4.15
N LEU A 95 -7.66 1.80 3.12
CA LEU A 95 -8.73 0.85 3.32
C LEU A 95 -8.15 -0.56 3.43
N THR A 96 -8.72 -1.40 4.31
CA THR A 96 -8.31 -2.80 4.47
C THR A 96 -9.52 -3.71 4.61
N ASP A 97 -9.39 -4.95 4.17
CA ASP A 97 -10.36 -6.02 4.45
C ASP A 97 -10.05 -6.76 5.77
N GLY A 98 -8.99 -6.33 6.45
CA GLY A 98 -8.58 -6.83 7.76
C GLY A 98 -9.00 -5.93 8.94
N PRO A 99 -8.46 -6.21 10.13
CA PRO A 99 -8.76 -5.44 11.33
C PRO A 99 -8.24 -4.00 11.24
N PRO A 100 -8.87 -3.05 11.98
CA PRO A 100 -8.38 -1.69 12.06
C PRO A 100 -7.02 -1.64 12.74
N GLN A 101 -6.10 -0.87 12.18
CA GLN A 101 -4.77 -0.67 12.75
C GLN A 101 -4.37 0.80 12.66
N LYS A 102 -3.56 1.25 13.60
CA LYS A 102 -2.99 2.60 13.62
C LYS A 102 -1.53 2.52 14.02
N ILE A 103 -0.68 3.25 13.32
CA ILE A 103 0.73 3.39 13.68
C ILE A 103 1.16 4.85 13.47
N SER A 104 2.06 5.32 14.34
CA SER A 104 2.69 6.64 14.19
C SER A 104 4.15 6.45 13.81
N ILE A 105 4.60 7.15 12.77
CA ILE A 105 5.98 7.13 12.29
C ILE A 105 6.47 8.58 12.24
N GLY A 106 7.25 8.98 13.23
CA GLY A 106 7.57 10.39 13.43
C GLY A 106 6.30 11.22 13.62
N SER A 107 6.12 12.23 12.78
CA SER A 107 4.92 13.10 12.80
C SER A 107 3.74 12.55 12.00
N GLN A 108 3.91 11.46 11.25
CA GLN A 108 2.88 10.91 10.37
C GLN A 108 2.08 9.79 11.06
N LYS A 109 0.76 9.83 10.92
CA LYS A 109 -0.15 8.77 11.37
C LYS A 109 -0.67 7.99 10.18
N ILE A 110 -0.45 6.68 10.19
CA ILE A 110 -0.98 5.73 9.23
C ILE A 110 -2.16 5.01 9.88
N VAL A 111 -3.30 4.98 9.20
CA VAL A 111 -4.52 4.35 9.67
C VAL A 111 -5.00 3.35 8.63
N LEU A 112 -5.14 2.08 9.01
CA LEU A 112 -5.85 1.07 8.25
C LEU A 112 -7.31 1.07 8.71
N ARG A 113 -8.23 1.41 7.81
CA ARG A 113 -9.68 1.45 8.08
C ARG A 113 -10.38 0.29 7.39
N PRO A 114 -11.11 -0.55 8.12
CA PRO A 114 -11.86 -1.64 7.53
C PRO A 114 -12.89 -1.15 6.50
N ALA A 115 -13.00 -1.87 5.39
CA ALA A 115 -13.99 -1.60 4.37
C ALA A 115 -14.44 -2.92 3.70
N ARG A 116 -15.62 -2.89 3.07
CA ARG A 116 -16.18 -4.06 2.39
C ARG A 116 -15.31 -4.50 1.20
N PRO A 117 -15.23 -5.79 0.89
CA PRO A 117 -14.45 -6.32 -0.24
C PRO A 117 -14.76 -5.66 -1.59
N SER A 118 -16.00 -5.20 -1.80
CA SER A 118 -16.40 -4.47 -3.01
C SER A 118 -15.66 -3.15 -3.24
N LYS A 119 -15.00 -2.61 -2.20
CA LYS A 119 -14.17 -1.41 -2.27
C LYS A 119 -12.72 -1.69 -2.72
N PHE A 120 -12.39 -2.95 -2.98
CA PHE A 120 -11.04 -3.41 -3.32
C PHE A 120 -10.93 -4.02 -4.73
N PRO A 121 -11.53 -3.43 -5.77
CA PRO A 121 -11.35 -3.97 -7.12
C PRO A 121 -9.87 -3.86 -7.49
N SER A 122 -9.21 -5.02 -7.62
CA SER A 122 -7.77 -5.11 -7.94
C SER A 122 -6.85 -4.35 -6.98
N ALA A 123 -7.12 -4.44 -5.65
CA ALA A 123 -6.27 -3.86 -4.63
C ALA A 123 -4.81 -4.31 -4.76
N GLY A 124 -3.88 -3.38 -4.56
CA GLY A 124 -2.44 -3.63 -4.69
C GLY A 124 -1.92 -3.70 -6.13
N THR A 125 -2.77 -3.52 -7.14
CA THR A 125 -2.35 -3.48 -8.55
C THR A 125 -2.31 -2.05 -9.10
N PRO A 126 -1.47 -1.77 -10.14
CA PRO A 126 -1.48 -0.48 -10.82
C PRO A 126 -2.85 -0.11 -11.42
N ALA A 127 -3.58 -1.10 -11.94
CA ALA A 127 -4.94 -0.91 -12.46
C ALA A 127 -5.93 -0.49 -11.36
N GLY A 128 -5.87 -1.12 -10.19
CA GLY A 128 -6.67 -0.75 -9.02
C GLY A 128 -6.32 0.64 -8.50
N LEU A 129 -5.04 1.00 -8.49
CA LEU A 129 -4.58 2.34 -8.14
C LEU A 129 -5.13 3.39 -9.10
N ALA A 130 -5.03 3.15 -10.42
CA ALA A 130 -5.55 4.05 -11.46
C ALA A 130 -7.07 4.21 -11.35
N LEU A 131 -7.79 3.12 -11.08
CA LEU A 131 -9.23 3.18 -10.85
C LEU A 131 -9.58 4.11 -9.69
N GLN A 132 -8.91 3.96 -8.55
CA GLN A 132 -9.15 4.82 -7.38
C GLN A 132 -8.84 6.29 -7.69
N ALA A 133 -7.78 6.55 -8.45
CA ALA A 133 -7.42 7.90 -8.87
C ALA A 133 -8.50 8.52 -9.77
N ILE A 134 -8.98 7.80 -10.79
CA ILE A 134 -10.08 8.26 -11.66
C ILE A 134 -11.32 8.61 -10.83
N LEU A 135 -11.72 7.70 -9.92
CA LEU A 135 -12.91 7.92 -9.09
C LEU A 135 -12.77 9.14 -8.17
N ALA A 136 -11.56 9.42 -7.68
CA ALA A 136 -11.30 10.59 -6.84
C ALA A 136 -11.31 11.91 -7.61
N MET A 137 -10.90 11.89 -8.88
CA MET A 137 -10.95 13.08 -9.74
C MET A 137 -12.39 13.52 -10.04
N GLY A 138 -13.33 12.59 -10.10
CA GLY A 138 -14.75 12.86 -10.30
C GLY A 138 -15.14 13.14 -11.75
N PRO A 139 -16.46 13.33 -12.01
CA PRO A 139 -17.01 13.45 -13.37
C PRO A 139 -16.64 14.76 -14.09
N ASN A 140 -16.32 15.80 -13.34
CA ASN A 140 -16.06 17.16 -13.87
C ASN A 140 -14.57 17.40 -14.16
N ALA A 141 -13.71 16.40 -13.90
CA ALA A 141 -12.28 16.54 -14.16
C ALA A 141 -11.94 16.51 -15.66
N ASP A 142 -10.82 17.11 -16.03
CA ASP A 142 -10.30 17.10 -17.40
C ASP A 142 -9.96 15.66 -17.82
N LYS A 143 -10.79 15.11 -18.71
CA LYS A 143 -10.68 13.72 -19.19
C LYS A 143 -9.42 13.51 -20.01
N ASP A 144 -9.05 14.47 -20.83
CA ASP A 144 -7.88 14.34 -21.71
C ASP A 144 -6.59 14.39 -20.92
N PHE A 145 -6.54 15.23 -19.89
CA PHE A 145 -5.43 15.23 -18.94
C PHE A 145 -5.29 13.88 -18.22
N ILE A 146 -6.40 13.34 -17.66
CA ILE A 146 -6.39 12.04 -16.97
C ILE A 146 -5.91 10.94 -17.91
N VAL A 147 -6.43 10.89 -19.13
CA VAL A 147 -6.07 9.87 -20.12
C VAL A 147 -4.58 9.94 -20.47
N ARG A 148 -4.06 11.13 -20.79
CA ARG A 148 -2.63 11.31 -21.11
C ARG A 148 -1.74 10.88 -19.96
N GLN A 149 -2.06 11.32 -18.75
CA GLN A 149 -1.28 11.04 -17.56
C GLN A 149 -1.26 9.54 -17.22
N LEU A 150 -2.41 8.88 -17.28
CA LEU A 150 -2.50 7.45 -16.97
C LEU A 150 -1.90 6.57 -18.09
N LYS A 151 -1.97 7.00 -19.34
CA LYS A 151 -1.26 6.31 -20.43
C LYS A 151 0.25 6.31 -20.27
N SER A 152 0.83 7.40 -19.79
CA SER A 152 2.26 7.46 -19.51
C SER A 152 2.67 6.68 -18.25
N ALA A 153 1.79 6.59 -17.25
CA ALA A 153 2.08 5.94 -15.98
C ALA A 153 1.83 4.43 -15.98
N LEU A 154 0.94 3.92 -16.85
CA LEU A 154 0.52 2.52 -16.88
C LEU A 154 1.13 1.77 -18.07
N ARG A 155 1.60 0.54 -17.80
CA ARG A 155 2.00 -0.40 -18.84
C ARG A 155 0.79 -0.90 -19.63
N PRO A 156 0.94 -1.37 -20.87
CA PRO A 156 -0.19 -1.90 -21.66
C PRO A 156 -1.03 -2.97 -20.93
N VAL A 157 -0.36 -3.89 -20.23
CA VAL A 157 -1.04 -4.93 -19.44
C VAL A 157 -1.90 -4.36 -18.31
N ASP A 158 -1.44 -3.30 -17.65
CA ASP A 158 -2.17 -2.64 -16.55
C ASP A 158 -3.39 -1.87 -17.10
N ARG A 159 -3.30 -1.31 -18.31
CA ARG A 159 -4.43 -0.65 -19.00
C ARG A 159 -5.53 -1.65 -19.37
N GLN A 160 -5.16 -2.83 -19.89
CA GLN A 160 -6.11 -3.91 -20.16
C GLN A 160 -6.80 -4.40 -18.88
N GLN A 161 -6.04 -4.52 -17.77
CA GLN A 161 -6.62 -4.86 -16.47
C GLN A 161 -7.59 -3.79 -16.00
N LEU A 162 -7.29 -2.51 -16.20
CA LEU A 162 -8.18 -1.40 -15.88
C LEU A 162 -9.48 -1.48 -16.68
N GLY A 163 -9.43 -1.82 -17.96
CA GLY A 163 -10.61 -2.05 -18.81
C GLY A 163 -11.56 -3.09 -18.22
N LYS A 164 -11.02 -4.21 -17.69
CA LYS A 164 -11.82 -5.27 -17.05
C LYS A 164 -12.56 -4.81 -15.79
N LEU A 165 -12.11 -3.71 -15.16
CA LEU A 165 -12.71 -3.16 -13.95
C LEU A 165 -13.89 -2.23 -14.22
N ILE A 166 -14.19 -1.92 -15.46
CA ILE A 166 -15.25 -0.96 -15.88
C ILE A 166 -16.62 -1.29 -15.25
N LYS A 167 -16.93 -2.57 -15.12
CA LYS A 167 -18.18 -3.07 -14.49
C LYS A 167 -18.36 -2.69 -13.02
N HIS A 168 -17.29 -2.28 -12.34
CA HIS A 168 -17.29 -1.86 -10.95
C HIS A 168 -17.26 -0.35 -10.78
N THR A 169 -17.52 0.40 -11.86
CA THR A 169 -17.35 1.86 -11.90
C THR A 169 -18.62 2.57 -12.31
N PRO A 170 -18.80 3.83 -11.90
CA PRO A 170 -19.90 4.68 -12.37
C PRO A 170 -19.80 4.93 -13.88
N ALA A 171 -20.95 5.06 -14.54
CA ALA A 171 -21.06 5.23 -16.00
C ALA A 171 -20.21 6.39 -16.56
N TRP A 172 -20.08 7.50 -15.81
CA TRP A 172 -19.29 8.65 -16.25
C TRP A 172 -17.81 8.35 -16.48
N SER A 173 -17.26 7.37 -15.76
CA SER A 173 -15.84 6.96 -15.86
C SER A 173 -15.57 6.02 -17.02
N HIS A 174 -16.60 5.40 -17.59
CA HIS A 174 -16.44 4.36 -18.63
C HIS A 174 -15.68 4.88 -19.85
N LYS A 175 -16.03 6.09 -20.34
CA LYS A 175 -15.36 6.70 -21.50
C LYS A 175 -13.87 6.93 -21.23
N ILE A 176 -13.50 7.39 -20.03
CA ILE A 176 -12.11 7.60 -19.63
C ILE A 176 -11.34 6.28 -19.66
N ILE A 177 -11.89 5.23 -19.03
CA ILE A 177 -11.27 3.91 -18.97
C ILE A 177 -11.07 3.31 -20.36
N GLN A 178 -12.09 3.38 -21.24
CA GLN A 178 -12.00 2.91 -22.63
C GLN A 178 -10.95 3.65 -23.44
N MET A 179 -10.81 4.97 -23.25
CA MET A 179 -9.77 5.77 -23.92
C MET A 179 -8.36 5.39 -23.47
N ILE A 180 -8.19 4.94 -22.21
CA ILE A 180 -6.90 4.48 -21.68
C ILE A 180 -6.57 3.07 -22.22
N GLU A 181 -7.57 2.19 -22.33
CA GLU A 181 -7.41 0.80 -22.76
C GLU A 181 -7.02 0.68 -24.24
N ARG A 182 -7.64 1.49 -25.11
CA ARG A 182 -7.53 1.41 -26.59
C ARG A 182 -6.17 1.87 -27.19
N SER A 183 -5.15 2.02 -26.40
CA SER A 183 -3.84 2.53 -26.90
C SER A 183 -2.73 1.54 -26.75
#